data_1518aea4da6ea3431ef8056aefa88a09
#
_entry.id   1518aea4da6ea3431ef8056aefa88a09
#
_cell.length_a   1.000
_cell.length_b   1.000
_cell.length_c   1.000
_cell.angle_alpha   90.00
_cell.angle_beta   90.00
_cell.angle_gamma   90.00
#
_symmetry.space_group_name_H-M   'P 1'
#
loop_
_entity.id
_entity.type
_entity.pdbx_description
1 polymer ?
#
loop_
_entity_poly.entity_id
_entity_poly.type
_entity_poly.pdbx_seq_one_letter_code
_entity_poly.pdbx_strand_id
1 'polypeptide(L)'
;GPRRGALAVALFLLLGLVGLPVLPGGRTVLSALSGPTVGYFVGYLLSAFVAGLITWSSPRKQPGFLLGLSIAVVVGVLIQYTCGTIGLVLRGTDLTAALKIQVPFLIPDAIKAVVAVSIAAAVHLALPDLRPQRTAPSIAPNTAA
;
A
#
# COMPACT_ATOMS: atom_id res chain seq x y z
N GLY A 1 6.15 -7.18 4.29
CA GLY A 1 5.31 -8.26 3.74
C GLY A 1 3.83 -7.92 3.75
N PRO A 2 2.97 -8.66 3.01
CA PRO A 2 1.58 -8.26 2.76
C PRO A 2 0.75 -8.17 4.04
N ARG A 3 0.88 -9.12 4.95
CA ARG A 3 0.14 -9.12 6.22
C ARG A 3 0.54 -7.95 7.13
N ARG A 4 1.84 -7.68 7.25
CA ARG A 4 2.33 -6.57 8.10
C ARG A 4 1.94 -5.20 7.53
N GLY A 5 2.00 -5.04 6.21
CA GLY A 5 1.55 -3.82 5.54
C GLY A 5 0.05 -3.57 5.73
N ALA A 6 -0.77 -4.59 5.48
CA ALA A 6 -2.22 -4.50 5.68
C ALA A 6 -2.58 -4.23 7.16
N LEU A 7 -1.91 -4.87 8.13
CA LEU A 7 -2.12 -4.63 9.55
C LEU A 7 -1.74 -3.20 9.97
N ALA A 8 -0.64 -2.66 9.43
CA ALA A 8 -0.24 -1.28 9.70
C ALA A 8 -1.32 -0.28 9.21
N VAL A 9 -1.86 -0.49 8.01
CA VAL A 9 -2.95 0.34 7.48
C VAL A 9 -4.25 0.13 8.26
N ALA A 10 -4.57 -1.11 8.65
CA ALA A 10 -5.73 -1.39 9.49
C ALA A 10 -5.63 -0.65 10.84
N LEU A 11 -4.46 -0.68 11.48
CA LEU A 11 -4.22 0.06 12.73
C LEU A 11 -4.37 1.58 12.53
N PHE A 12 -3.82 2.12 11.44
CA PHE A 12 -3.99 3.54 11.07
C PHE A 12 -5.48 3.91 10.94
N LEU A 13 -6.26 3.09 10.25
CA LEU A 13 -7.71 3.30 10.10
C LEU A 13 -8.45 3.16 11.44
N LEU A 14 -8.07 2.21 12.29
CA LEU A 14 -8.65 2.04 13.63
C LEU A 14 -8.38 3.27 14.51
N LEU A 15 -7.17 3.81 14.50
CA LEU A 15 -6.86 5.05 15.22
C LEU A 15 -7.73 6.22 14.76
N GLY A 16 -7.97 6.33 13.45
CA GLY A 16 -8.89 7.33 12.91
C GLY A 16 -10.35 7.08 13.27
N LEU A 17 -10.77 5.82 13.47
CA LEU A 17 -12.10 5.46 13.97
C LEU A 17 -12.30 5.86 15.44
N VAL A 18 -11.27 5.74 16.27
CA VAL A 18 -11.30 6.15 17.68
C VAL A 18 -11.32 7.68 17.83
N GLY A 19 -11.18 8.42 16.73
CA GLY A 19 -11.33 9.87 16.72
C GLY A 19 -10.02 10.65 16.52
N LEU A 20 -8.90 9.97 16.25
CA LEU A 20 -7.65 10.67 15.93
C LEU A 20 -7.74 11.31 14.53
N PRO A 21 -7.31 12.57 14.38
CA PRO A 21 -7.37 13.31 13.12
C PRO A 21 -6.24 12.89 12.17
N VAL A 22 -6.28 11.64 11.69
CA VAL A 22 -5.22 11.02 10.86
C VAL A 22 -5.38 11.27 9.37
N LEU A 23 -6.53 11.79 8.94
CA LEU A 23 -6.81 12.08 7.53
C LEU A 23 -6.45 13.53 7.16
N PRO A 24 -6.20 13.82 5.87
CA PRO A 24 -5.94 15.17 5.39
C PRO A 24 -6.99 16.18 5.84
N GLY A 25 -6.55 17.36 6.25
CA GLY A 25 -7.42 18.41 6.79
C GLY A 25 -7.85 18.18 8.23
N GLY A 26 -7.16 17.32 8.98
CA GLY A 26 -7.49 17.04 10.39
C GLY A 26 -8.77 16.25 10.59
N ARG A 27 -9.23 15.53 9.57
CA ARG A 27 -10.44 14.70 9.64
C ARG A 27 -10.15 13.36 10.30
N THR A 28 -11.17 12.81 10.94
CA THR A 28 -11.14 11.44 11.48
C THR A 28 -11.70 10.46 10.46
N VAL A 29 -11.31 9.18 10.54
CA VAL A 29 -11.91 8.12 9.71
C VAL A 29 -13.41 8.01 10.00
N LEU A 30 -13.80 8.16 11.26
CA LEU A 30 -15.21 8.14 11.67
C LEU A 30 -16.05 9.20 10.93
N SER A 31 -15.55 10.44 10.84
CA SER A 31 -16.25 11.51 10.10
C SER A 31 -16.28 11.27 8.58
N ALA A 32 -15.34 10.53 8.05
CA ALA A 32 -15.26 10.24 6.62
C ALA A 32 -16.10 9.01 6.19
N LEU A 33 -16.46 8.10 7.13
CA LEU A 33 -17.29 6.93 6.85
C LEU A 33 -18.69 7.29 6.36
N SER A 34 -19.27 8.38 6.88
CA SER A 34 -20.57 8.88 6.44
C SER A 34 -20.49 9.60 5.08
N GLY A 35 -19.29 9.93 4.63
CA GLY A 35 -19.03 10.66 3.39
C GLY A 35 -18.89 9.75 2.16
N PRO A 36 -18.74 10.37 0.98
CA PRO A 36 -18.59 9.66 -0.29
C PRO A 36 -17.23 8.94 -0.42
N THR A 37 -16.27 9.24 0.45
CA THR A 37 -14.88 8.75 0.36
C THR A 37 -14.66 7.38 1.00
N VAL A 38 -15.70 6.70 1.48
CA VAL A 38 -15.60 5.39 2.14
C VAL A 38 -14.90 4.32 1.28
N GLY A 39 -15.06 4.37 -0.04
CA GLY A 39 -14.42 3.43 -0.96
C GLY A 39 -12.87 3.47 -0.90
N TYR A 40 -12.30 4.62 -0.57
CA TYR A 40 -10.84 4.73 -0.41
C TYR A 40 -10.31 3.93 0.77
N PHE A 41 -11.08 3.71 1.84
CA PHE A 41 -10.62 2.91 2.99
C PHE A 41 -10.44 1.43 2.63
N VAL A 42 -11.34 0.89 1.81
CA VAL A 42 -11.18 -0.44 1.23
C VAL A 42 -9.94 -0.46 0.33
N GLY A 43 -9.79 0.58 -0.50
CA GLY A 43 -8.62 0.77 -1.37
C GLY A 43 -7.31 0.81 -0.57
N TYR A 44 -7.24 1.47 0.58
CA TYR A 44 -6.04 1.52 1.43
C TYR A 44 -5.61 0.13 1.91
N LEU A 45 -6.55 -0.69 2.38
CA LEU A 45 -6.24 -2.04 2.85
C LEU A 45 -5.79 -2.96 1.71
N LEU A 46 -6.53 -2.94 0.59
CA LEU A 46 -6.21 -3.74 -0.59
C LEU A 46 -4.87 -3.32 -1.21
N SER A 47 -4.63 -2.02 -1.35
CA SER A 47 -3.37 -1.49 -1.90
C SER A 47 -2.17 -1.88 -1.04
N ALA A 48 -2.28 -1.77 0.28
CA ALA A 48 -1.21 -2.16 1.21
C ALA A 48 -0.91 -3.66 1.14
N PHE A 49 -1.94 -4.49 1.03
CA PHE A 49 -1.78 -5.94 0.90
C PHE A 49 -1.12 -6.31 -0.43
N VAL A 50 -1.63 -5.80 -1.55
CA VAL A 50 -1.11 -6.11 -2.90
C VAL A 50 0.30 -5.55 -3.09
N ALA A 51 0.57 -4.30 -2.67
CA ALA A 51 1.90 -3.73 -2.70
C ALA A 51 2.89 -4.55 -1.86
N GLY A 52 2.44 -5.05 -0.71
CA GLY A 52 3.19 -5.97 0.13
C GLY A 52 3.50 -7.30 -0.55
N LEU A 53 2.56 -7.87 -1.33
CA LEU A 53 2.76 -9.08 -2.12
C LEU A 53 3.81 -8.86 -3.22
N ILE A 54 3.67 -7.79 -4.01
CA ILE A 54 4.60 -7.46 -5.09
C ILE A 54 6.02 -7.28 -4.55
N THR A 55 6.16 -6.48 -3.48
CA THR A 55 7.46 -6.25 -2.83
C THR A 55 8.06 -7.54 -2.25
N TRP A 56 7.23 -8.42 -1.68
CA TRP A 56 7.67 -9.70 -1.14
C TRP A 56 8.19 -10.64 -2.22
N SER A 57 7.55 -10.62 -3.40
CA SER A 57 7.92 -11.46 -4.56
C SER A 57 9.07 -10.87 -5.38
N SER A 58 9.42 -9.59 -5.17
CA SER A 58 10.47 -8.90 -5.92
C SER A 58 11.86 -9.45 -5.61
N PRO A 59 12.80 -9.39 -6.56
CA PRO A 59 14.20 -9.76 -6.34
C PRO A 59 14.81 -9.00 -5.16
N ARG A 60 15.75 -9.64 -4.45
CA ARG A 60 16.45 -9.00 -3.32
C ARG A 60 17.60 -8.09 -3.76
N LYS A 61 18.11 -8.29 -4.96
CA LYS A 61 19.26 -7.54 -5.51
C LYS A 61 18.76 -6.34 -6.32
N GLN A 62 19.51 -5.24 -6.22
CA GLN A 62 19.37 -4.09 -7.11
C GLN A 62 19.76 -4.49 -8.56
N PRO A 63 19.14 -3.91 -9.62
CA PRO A 63 18.04 -2.92 -9.58
C PRO A 63 16.62 -3.52 -9.46
N GLY A 64 16.50 -4.86 -9.50
CA GLY A 64 15.20 -5.54 -9.52
C GLY A 64 14.33 -5.24 -8.28
N PHE A 65 14.98 -4.99 -7.14
CA PHE A 65 14.26 -4.61 -5.92
C PHE A 65 13.60 -3.22 -6.04
N LEU A 66 14.34 -2.23 -6.56
CA LEU A 66 13.79 -0.89 -6.79
C LEU A 66 12.64 -0.91 -7.80
N LEU A 67 12.79 -1.68 -8.87
CA LEU A 67 11.72 -1.85 -9.85
C LEU A 67 10.48 -2.47 -9.19
N GLY A 68 10.66 -3.50 -8.38
CA GLY A 68 9.56 -4.12 -7.63
C GLY A 68 8.86 -3.17 -6.68
N LEU A 69 9.60 -2.32 -5.95
CA LEU A 69 9.03 -1.27 -5.09
C LEU A 69 8.23 -0.25 -5.91
N SER A 70 8.77 0.20 -7.03
CA SER A 70 8.11 1.18 -7.91
C SER A 70 6.80 0.61 -8.47
N ILE A 71 6.82 -0.62 -8.97
CA ILE A 71 5.62 -1.32 -9.45
C ILE A 71 4.61 -1.47 -8.32
N ALA A 72 5.04 -1.87 -7.12
CA ALA A 72 4.17 -2.04 -5.97
C ALA A 72 3.43 -0.75 -5.61
N VAL A 73 4.13 0.39 -5.64
CA VAL A 73 3.52 1.71 -5.35
C VAL A 73 2.54 2.10 -6.45
N VAL A 74 2.91 1.97 -7.72
CA VAL A 74 2.02 2.31 -8.85
C VAL A 74 0.75 1.46 -8.81
N VAL A 75 0.87 0.15 -8.65
CA VAL A 75 -0.29 -0.76 -8.54
C VAL A 75 -1.13 -0.41 -7.31
N GLY A 76 -0.50 -0.09 -6.19
CA GLY A 76 -1.19 0.33 -4.97
C GLY A 76 -2.04 1.59 -5.18
N VAL A 77 -1.49 2.61 -5.84
CA VAL A 77 -2.20 3.86 -6.18
C VAL A 77 -3.37 3.59 -7.12
N LEU A 78 -3.18 2.75 -8.14
CA LEU A 78 -4.24 2.38 -9.08
C LEU A 78 -5.40 1.67 -8.36
N ILE A 79 -5.11 0.72 -7.47
CA ILE A 79 -6.13 0.04 -6.65
C ILE A 79 -6.89 1.06 -5.80
N GLN A 80 -6.17 1.96 -5.13
CA GLN A 80 -6.76 2.97 -4.26
C GLN A 80 -7.70 3.90 -5.03
N TYR A 81 -7.29 4.39 -6.19
CA TYR A 81 -8.10 5.25 -7.04
C TYR A 81 -9.31 4.52 -7.63
N THR A 82 -9.13 3.27 -8.05
CA THR A 82 -10.22 2.43 -8.55
C THR A 82 -11.29 2.21 -7.47
N CYS A 83 -10.89 1.77 -6.28
CA CYS A 83 -11.81 1.58 -5.15
C CYS A 83 -12.48 2.90 -4.74
N GLY A 84 -11.72 4.00 -4.74
CA GLY A 84 -12.24 5.33 -4.45
C GLY A 84 -13.29 5.78 -5.46
N THR A 85 -13.01 5.63 -6.75
CA THR A 85 -13.98 5.93 -7.83
C THR A 85 -15.24 5.10 -7.69
N ILE A 86 -15.10 3.79 -7.51
CA ILE A 86 -16.26 2.89 -7.30
C ILE A 86 -17.08 3.36 -6.10
N GLY A 87 -16.44 3.68 -4.99
CA GLY A 87 -17.12 4.18 -3.80
C GLY A 87 -17.86 5.49 -4.03
N LEU A 88 -17.29 6.43 -4.78
CA LEU A 88 -17.93 7.69 -5.15
C LEU A 88 -19.16 7.45 -6.04
N VAL A 89 -19.04 6.60 -7.06
CA VAL A 89 -20.13 6.28 -7.98
C VAL A 89 -21.30 5.58 -7.26
N LEU A 90 -20.97 4.63 -6.36
CA LEU A 90 -22.00 3.96 -5.54
C LEU A 90 -22.75 4.91 -4.59
N ARG A 91 -22.15 6.06 -4.27
CA ARG A 91 -22.78 7.14 -3.48
C ARG A 91 -23.46 8.20 -4.34
N GLY A 92 -23.66 7.93 -5.63
CA GLY A 92 -24.41 8.80 -6.55
C GLY A 92 -23.60 9.89 -7.23
N THR A 93 -22.26 9.86 -7.12
CA THR A 93 -21.38 10.78 -7.89
C THR A 93 -21.27 10.28 -9.32
N ASP A 94 -21.43 11.18 -10.30
CA ASP A 94 -21.18 10.84 -11.70
C ASP A 94 -19.72 10.40 -11.90
N LEU A 95 -19.51 9.43 -12.81
CA LEU A 95 -18.19 8.85 -13.08
C LEU A 95 -17.17 9.93 -13.48
N THR A 96 -17.59 10.87 -14.34
CA THR A 96 -16.70 11.95 -14.79
C THR A 96 -16.30 12.87 -13.63
N ALA A 97 -17.25 13.17 -12.74
CA ALA A 97 -16.98 13.95 -11.53
C ALA A 97 -16.08 13.17 -10.56
N ALA A 98 -16.32 11.88 -10.38
CA ALA A 98 -15.50 11.02 -9.52
C ALA A 98 -14.04 10.97 -9.99
N LEU A 99 -13.79 10.89 -11.29
CA LEU A 99 -12.44 10.94 -11.86
C LEU A 99 -11.79 12.32 -11.68
N LYS A 100 -12.53 13.41 -11.90
CA LYS A 100 -12.03 14.78 -11.69
C LYS A 100 -11.61 15.06 -10.24
N ILE A 101 -12.31 14.49 -9.26
CA ILE A 101 -11.98 14.63 -7.83
C ILE A 101 -10.57 14.09 -7.52
N GLN A 102 -10.05 13.14 -8.30
CA GLN A 102 -8.73 12.55 -8.07
C GLN A 102 -7.58 13.39 -8.63
N VAL A 103 -7.85 14.23 -9.64
CA VAL A 103 -6.80 15.00 -10.34
C VAL A 103 -5.91 15.81 -9.40
N PRO A 104 -6.44 16.55 -8.40
CA PRO A 104 -5.60 17.32 -7.46
C PRO A 104 -4.66 16.46 -6.62
N PHE A 105 -4.95 15.17 -6.47
CA PHE A 105 -4.14 14.25 -5.64
C PHE A 105 -2.99 13.61 -6.42
N LEU A 106 -3.02 13.64 -7.77
CA LEU A 106 -2.00 13.00 -8.59
C LEU A 106 -0.58 13.50 -8.30
N ILE A 107 -0.39 14.82 -8.21
CA ILE A 107 0.93 15.41 -7.95
C ILE A 107 1.40 15.12 -6.51
N PRO A 108 0.62 15.40 -5.46
CA PRO A 108 1.01 15.02 -4.10
C PRO A 108 1.29 13.53 -3.94
N ASP A 109 0.51 12.67 -4.58
CA ASP A 109 0.69 11.21 -4.46
C ASP A 109 1.92 10.74 -5.24
N ALA A 110 2.27 11.34 -6.36
CA ALA A 110 3.53 11.08 -7.05
C ALA A 110 4.74 11.43 -6.19
N ILE A 111 4.72 12.58 -5.49
CA ILE A 111 5.78 12.97 -4.56
C ILE A 111 5.87 11.98 -3.39
N LYS A 112 4.76 11.62 -2.79
CA LYS A 112 4.71 10.61 -1.71
C LYS A 112 5.25 9.25 -2.19
N ALA A 113 4.92 8.84 -3.42
CA ALA A 113 5.40 7.61 -4.02
C ALA A 113 6.93 7.58 -4.13
N VAL A 114 7.54 8.66 -4.64
CA VAL A 114 9.00 8.78 -4.73
C VAL A 114 9.66 8.71 -3.35
N VAL A 115 9.13 9.47 -2.38
CA VAL A 115 9.65 9.47 -1.01
C VAL A 115 9.51 8.09 -0.38
N ALA A 116 8.35 7.44 -0.52
CA ALA A 116 8.11 6.10 0.04
C ALA A 116 9.06 5.05 -0.55
N VAL A 117 9.28 5.05 -1.86
CA VAL A 117 10.23 4.15 -2.53
C VAL A 117 11.66 4.41 -2.04
N SER A 118 12.06 5.67 -1.93
CA SER A 118 13.40 6.07 -1.45
C SER A 118 13.65 5.61 -0.01
N ILE A 119 12.70 5.86 0.89
CA ILE A 119 12.80 5.42 2.30
C ILE A 119 12.82 3.90 2.39
N ALA A 120 11.91 3.21 1.68
CA ALA A 120 11.87 1.75 1.69
C ALA A 120 13.16 1.13 1.16
N ALA A 121 13.73 1.70 0.09
CA ALA A 121 15.02 1.26 -0.45
C ALA A 121 16.16 1.46 0.56
N ALA A 122 16.25 2.64 1.20
CA ALA A 122 17.25 2.94 2.21
C ALA A 122 17.15 2.00 3.42
N VAL A 123 15.95 1.75 3.93
CA VAL A 123 15.72 0.82 5.04
C VAL A 123 16.15 -0.61 4.68
N HIS A 124 15.85 -1.09 3.48
CA HIS A 124 16.24 -2.43 3.07
C HIS A 124 17.74 -2.57 2.77
N LEU A 125 18.41 -1.49 2.42
CA LEU A 125 19.87 -1.46 2.30
C LEU A 125 20.55 -1.48 3.68
N ALA A 126 19.99 -0.74 4.65
CA ALA A 126 20.52 -0.66 6.01
C ALA A 126 20.23 -1.93 6.84
N LEU A 127 19.13 -2.60 6.57
CA LEU A 127 18.63 -3.76 7.33
C LEU A 127 18.27 -4.93 6.38
N PRO A 128 19.27 -5.63 5.83
CA PRO A 128 19.05 -6.71 4.86
C PRO A 128 18.27 -7.90 5.43
N ASP A 129 18.30 -8.11 6.75
CA ASP A 129 17.68 -9.24 7.45
C ASP A 129 16.15 -9.07 7.70
N LEU A 130 15.56 -7.94 7.32
CA LEU A 130 14.11 -7.73 7.47
C LEU A 130 13.26 -8.71 6.64
N ARG A 131 13.84 -9.39 5.66
CA ARG A 131 13.21 -10.47 4.92
C ARG A 131 13.73 -11.81 5.42
N PRO A 132 12.87 -12.73 5.92
CA PRO A 132 13.27 -14.08 6.24
C PRO A 132 13.98 -14.71 5.04
N GLN A 133 15.15 -15.30 5.27
CA GLN A 133 15.82 -16.11 4.25
C GLN A 133 14.86 -17.25 3.87
N ARG A 134 14.62 -17.42 2.58
CA ARG A 134 14.04 -18.68 2.11
C ARG A 134 15.10 -19.74 2.42
N THR A 135 14.89 -20.52 3.46
CA THR A 135 15.67 -21.74 3.71
C THR A 135 15.54 -22.58 2.45
N ALA A 136 16.65 -22.74 1.73
CA ALA A 136 16.73 -23.78 0.70
C ALA A 136 16.38 -25.10 1.39
N PRO A 137 15.61 -25.99 0.75
CA PRO A 137 15.39 -27.32 1.29
C PRO A 137 16.75 -27.92 1.60
N SER A 138 16.99 -28.28 2.85
CA SER A 138 18.18 -29.03 3.25
C SER A 138 18.19 -30.31 2.41
N ILE A 139 19.09 -30.38 1.46
CA ILE A 139 19.43 -31.65 0.81
C ILE A 139 20.13 -32.45 1.89
N ALA A 140 19.40 -33.34 2.56
CA ALA A 140 20.00 -34.27 3.48
C ALA A 140 21.12 -35.03 2.71
N PRO A 141 22.33 -35.11 3.26
CA PRO A 141 23.37 -35.93 2.66
C PRO A 141 22.85 -37.36 2.58
N ASN A 142 22.81 -37.89 1.37
CA ASN A 142 22.47 -39.28 1.13
C ASN A 142 23.61 -40.14 1.73
N THR A 143 23.47 -40.55 2.98
CA THR A 143 24.33 -41.55 3.60
C THR A 143 23.84 -42.92 3.11
N ALA A 144 24.15 -43.28 1.88
CA ALA A 144 24.16 -44.64 1.40
C ALA A 144 25.61 -45.15 1.55
N ALA A 145 25.85 -45.93 2.58
CA ALA A 145 26.98 -46.87 2.68
C ALA A 145 26.40 -48.27 2.70
#